data_1dd03c1762d49ce1742c6a4ae6d3e2e5
#
_entry.id   1dd03c1762d49ce1742c6a4ae6d3e2e5
#
_cell.length_a   1.000
_cell.length_b   1.000
_cell.length_c   1.000
_cell.angle_alpha   90.00
_cell.angle_beta   90.00
_cell.angle_gamma   90.00
#
_symmetry.space_group_name_H-M   'P 1'
#
loop_
_entity.id
_entity.type
_entity.pdbx_description
1 polymer ?
#
loop_
_entity_poly.entity_id
_entity_poly.type
_entity_poly.pdbx_seq_one_letter_code
_entity_poly.pdbx_strand_id
1 'polypeptide(L)'
;MKNKLKLTALGAAALLGLTGCGLSPSTGTVPPSAPGEIQPIPGLSEEKPKVTVTSKSFTEQLIVGKIAVIALQTAGFDVTDLTNVPGSQPARELLVSNAANMVWEYTGTAWLTYLGHEEPVPGAEAQWKAVRDEDAKNGLYWGAPAPLNNTYAWR
;
A
#
# COMPACT_ATOMS: atom_id res chain seq x y z
N MET A 1 -4.05 -51.80 65.67
CA MET A 1 -5.16 -51.38 64.84
C MET A 1 -4.59 -50.33 63.89
N LYS A 2 -4.71 -50.51 62.60
CA LYS A 2 -3.93 -49.85 61.53
C LYS A 2 -4.66 -48.63 61.00
N ASN A 3 -4.15 -47.43 61.21
CA ASN A 3 -4.63 -46.22 60.55
C ASN A 3 -3.82 -45.97 59.28
N LYS A 4 -4.49 -46.05 58.16
CA LYS A 4 -3.94 -45.73 56.84
C LYS A 4 -4.11 -44.23 56.57
N LEU A 5 -3.00 -43.53 56.56
CA LEU A 5 -2.93 -42.10 56.11
C LEU A 5 -2.99 -42.07 54.60
N LYS A 6 -4.02 -41.46 54.07
CA LYS A 6 -4.11 -41.21 52.63
C LYS A 6 -3.42 -39.89 52.33
N LEU A 7 -2.32 -39.99 51.61
CA LEU A 7 -1.58 -38.81 51.05
C LEU A 7 -2.23 -38.43 49.72
N THR A 8 -2.91 -37.29 49.68
CA THR A 8 -3.39 -36.68 48.45
C THR A 8 -2.29 -35.79 47.88
N ALA A 9 -1.69 -36.21 46.81
CA ALA A 9 -0.72 -35.41 46.06
C ALA A 9 -1.47 -34.38 45.21
N LEU A 10 -1.30 -33.12 45.57
CA LEU A 10 -1.78 -31.99 44.77
C LEU A 10 -0.73 -31.71 43.71
N GLY A 11 -1.01 -32.09 42.46
CA GLY A 11 -0.18 -31.77 41.32
C GLY A 11 -0.38 -30.33 40.88
N ALA A 12 0.58 -29.47 41.17
CA ALA A 12 0.63 -28.12 40.59
C ALA A 12 1.16 -28.21 39.16
N ALA A 13 0.28 -28.10 38.19
CA ALA A 13 0.66 -27.92 36.79
C ALA A 13 1.14 -26.49 36.58
N ALA A 14 2.45 -26.29 36.48
CA ALA A 14 3.05 -25.03 36.08
C ALA A 14 2.86 -24.86 34.57
N LEU A 15 1.91 -24.01 34.18
CA LEU A 15 1.77 -23.52 32.83
C LEU A 15 2.91 -22.52 32.54
N LEU A 16 3.97 -22.99 31.91
CA LEU A 16 5.01 -22.14 31.31
C LEU A 16 4.39 -21.46 30.11
N GLY A 17 3.93 -20.23 30.31
CA GLY A 17 3.57 -19.33 29.22
C GLY A 17 4.81 -19.02 28.42
N LEU A 18 4.92 -19.58 27.19
CA LEU A 18 5.85 -19.13 26.20
C LEU A 18 5.39 -17.74 25.74
N THR A 19 5.92 -16.70 26.36
CA THR A 19 5.86 -15.36 25.81
C THR A 19 6.78 -15.31 24.60
N GLY A 20 6.21 -15.57 23.43
CA GLY A 20 6.90 -15.38 22.16
C GLY A 20 7.32 -13.92 22.04
N CYS A 21 8.62 -13.68 21.98
CA CYS A 21 9.19 -12.38 21.73
C CYS A 21 8.76 -11.86 20.34
N GLY A 22 8.18 -10.68 20.30
CA GLY A 22 8.54 -9.72 19.28
C GLY A 22 7.61 -9.51 18.10
N LEU A 23 6.35 -9.92 18.16
CA LEU A 23 5.32 -9.39 17.27
C LEU A 23 4.14 -8.91 18.13
N SER A 24 4.34 -7.81 18.84
CA SER A 24 3.19 -7.04 19.26
C SER A 24 2.50 -6.58 17.98
N PRO A 25 1.26 -7.02 17.69
CA PRO A 25 0.47 -6.31 16.71
C PRO A 25 0.44 -4.87 17.23
N SER A 26 0.87 -3.94 16.39
CA SER A 26 0.61 -2.54 16.65
C SER A 26 -0.90 -2.41 16.76
N THR A 27 -1.40 -2.41 18.01
CA THR A 27 -2.78 -2.05 18.30
C THR A 27 -2.94 -0.55 18.14
N GLY A 28 -2.51 -0.01 17.00
CA GLY A 28 -3.12 1.17 16.49
C GLY A 28 -4.55 0.72 16.22
N THR A 29 -5.48 1.13 17.05
CA THR A 29 -6.89 1.08 16.72
C THR A 29 -7.03 1.79 15.40
N VAL A 30 -7.03 1.01 14.32
CA VAL A 30 -7.58 1.48 13.05
C VAL A 30 -9.01 1.84 13.45
N PRO A 31 -9.41 3.12 13.40
CA PRO A 31 -10.80 3.45 13.63
C PRO A 31 -11.58 2.51 12.71
N PRO A 32 -12.69 1.92 13.14
CA PRO A 32 -13.55 1.22 12.21
C PRO A 32 -13.89 2.27 11.15
N SER A 33 -13.17 2.23 10.03
CA SER A 33 -13.63 2.90 8.84
C SER A 33 -15.02 2.34 8.67
N ALA A 34 -16.03 3.19 8.73
CA ALA A 34 -17.34 2.83 8.23
C ALA A 34 -17.05 2.13 6.90
N PRO A 35 -17.57 0.92 6.67
CA PRO A 35 -17.27 0.20 5.45
C PRO A 35 -17.69 1.11 4.30
N GLY A 36 -16.71 1.83 3.76
CA GLY A 36 -16.85 2.55 2.52
C GLY A 36 -16.93 1.47 1.45
N GLU A 37 -18.11 0.96 1.25
CA GLU A 37 -18.36 0.05 0.16
C GLU A 37 -18.13 0.85 -1.12
N ILE A 38 -17.15 0.45 -1.92
CA ILE A 38 -16.94 1.07 -3.22
C ILE A 38 -18.17 0.72 -4.06
N GLN A 39 -18.93 1.74 -4.42
CA GLN A 39 -20.12 1.55 -5.24
C GLN A 39 -19.75 1.65 -6.72
N PRO A 40 -20.39 0.87 -7.60
CA PRO A 40 -20.27 1.06 -9.03
C PRO A 40 -20.65 2.49 -9.41
N ILE A 41 -19.84 3.12 -10.25
CA ILE A 41 -20.16 4.46 -10.76
C ILE A 41 -21.22 4.31 -11.84
N PRO A 42 -22.37 5.00 -11.72
CA PRO A 42 -23.44 4.91 -12.72
C PRO A 42 -22.94 5.21 -14.14
N GLY A 43 -23.28 4.36 -15.08
CA GLY A 43 -22.85 4.45 -16.48
C GLY A 43 -21.54 3.74 -16.80
N LEU A 44 -20.56 3.67 -15.88
CA LEU A 44 -19.29 2.99 -16.16
C LEU A 44 -19.44 1.47 -16.36
N SER A 45 -20.35 0.84 -15.64
CA SER A 45 -20.60 -0.60 -15.77
C SER A 45 -21.18 -1.00 -17.14
N GLU A 46 -21.80 -0.08 -17.85
CA GLU A 46 -22.32 -0.28 -19.21
C GLU A 46 -21.22 -0.05 -20.26
N GLU A 47 -20.47 1.04 -20.12
CA GLU A 47 -19.40 1.42 -21.04
C GLU A 47 -18.12 0.60 -20.85
N LYS A 48 -17.86 0.14 -19.61
CA LYS A 48 -16.65 -0.62 -19.21
C LYS A 48 -15.36 -0.01 -19.76
N PRO A 49 -15.05 1.23 -19.44
CA PRO A 49 -13.85 1.86 -19.94
C PRO A 49 -12.61 1.08 -19.46
N LYS A 50 -11.66 0.87 -20.37
CA LYS A 50 -10.45 0.10 -20.09
C LYS A 50 -9.47 0.92 -19.29
N VAL A 51 -8.86 0.29 -18.28
CA VAL A 51 -7.79 0.89 -17.48
C VAL A 51 -6.73 -0.17 -17.19
N THR A 52 -5.47 0.18 -17.36
CA THR A 52 -4.33 -0.67 -16.99
C THR A 52 -3.69 -0.12 -15.73
N VAL A 53 -3.63 -0.94 -14.68
CA VAL A 53 -2.96 -0.64 -13.42
C VAL A 53 -1.60 -1.32 -13.39
N THR A 54 -0.54 -0.56 -13.11
CA THR A 54 0.80 -1.12 -12.91
C THR A 54 1.30 -0.89 -11.48
N SER A 55 2.33 -1.61 -11.09
CA SER A 55 3.06 -1.41 -9.82
C SER A 55 4.49 -1.89 -9.93
N LYS A 56 5.36 -1.38 -9.06
CA LYS A 56 6.69 -1.95 -8.85
C LYS A 56 6.59 -3.31 -8.14
N SER A 57 7.70 -4.06 -8.11
CA SER A 57 7.73 -5.47 -7.68
C SER A 57 7.97 -5.71 -6.17
N PHE A 58 7.97 -4.69 -5.33
CA PHE A 58 8.11 -4.86 -3.88
C PHE A 58 6.77 -4.86 -3.15
N THR A 59 6.74 -5.45 -1.97
CA THR A 59 5.51 -5.83 -1.24
C THR A 59 4.49 -4.71 -1.10
N GLU A 60 4.89 -3.51 -0.68
CA GLU A 60 3.96 -2.38 -0.54
C GLU A 60 3.29 -2.04 -1.87
N GLN A 61 4.08 -1.93 -2.94
CA GLN A 61 3.58 -1.61 -4.28
C GLN A 61 2.64 -2.68 -4.84
N LEU A 62 2.91 -3.95 -4.55
CA LEU A 62 2.02 -5.06 -4.93
C LEU A 62 0.68 -4.95 -4.21
N ILE A 63 0.69 -4.63 -2.92
CA ILE A 63 -0.53 -4.47 -2.12
C ILE A 63 -1.36 -3.28 -2.62
N VAL A 64 -0.76 -2.09 -2.72
CA VAL A 64 -1.52 -0.90 -3.16
C VAL A 64 -1.95 -0.99 -4.62
N GLY A 65 -1.15 -1.64 -5.47
CA GLY A 65 -1.52 -1.95 -6.85
C GLY A 65 -2.74 -2.86 -6.93
N LYS A 66 -2.79 -3.94 -6.14
CA LYS A 66 -3.96 -4.83 -6.08
C LYS A 66 -5.19 -4.15 -5.50
N ILE A 67 -5.02 -3.28 -4.50
CA ILE A 67 -6.13 -2.46 -3.99
C ILE A 67 -6.71 -1.59 -5.11
N ALA A 68 -5.86 -0.94 -5.92
CA ALA A 68 -6.31 -0.14 -7.05
C ALA A 68 -7.06 -0.98 -8.10
N VAL A 69 -6.54 -2.17 -8.45
CA VAL A 69 -7.21 -3.11 -9.38
C VAL A 69 -8.61 -3.44 -8.89
N ILE A 70 -8.73 -3.88 -7.63
CA ILE A 70 -10.03 -4.27 -7.04
C ILE A 70 -10.99 -3.08 -6.98
N ALA A 71 -10.50 -1.92 -6.56
CA ALA A 71 -11.30 -0.71 -6.44
C ALA A 71 -11.88 -0.27 -7.79
N LEU A 72 -11.05 -0.25 -8.83
CA LEU A 72 -11.48 0.12 -10.18
C LEU A 72 -12.43 -0.91 -10.80
N GLN A 73 -12.19 -2.22 -10.60
CA GLN A 73 -13.12 -3.27 -11.02
C GLN A 73 -14.50 -3.10 -10.34
N THR A 74 -14.50 -2.83 -9.04
CA THR A 74 -15.74 -2.61 -8.28
C THR A 74 -16.46 -1.34 -8.74
N ALA A 75 -15.72 -0.30 -9.13
CA ALA A 75 -16.27 0.93 -9.67
C ALA A 75 -16.88 0.76 -11.08
N GLY A 76 -16.59 -0.33 -11.79
CA GLY A 76 -17.18 -0.64 -13.11
C GLY A 76 -16.23 -0.57 -14.30
N PHE A 77 -14.92 -0.42 -14.07
CA PHE A 77 -13.92 -0.43 -15.13
C PHE A 77 -13.57 -1.84 -15.60
N ASP A 78 -13.18 -1.98 -16.88
CA ASP A 78 -12.49 -3.16 -17.41
C ASP A 78 -10.98 -3.01 -17.14
N VAL A 79 -10.49 -3.71 -16.10
CA VAL A 79 -9.14 -3.49 -15.55
C VAL A 79 -8.17 -4.55 -16.03
N THR A 80 -7.10 -4.11 -16.69
CA THR A 80 -5.91 -4.92 -16.95
C THR A 80 -4.94 -4.77 -15.78
N ASP A 81 -4.59 -5.90 -15.17
CA ASP A 81 -3.64 -5.96 -14.06
C ASP A 81 -2.22 -6.20 -14.61
N LEU A 82 -1.43 -5.15 -14.69
CA LEU A 82 -0.02 -5.16 -15.09
C LEU A 82 0.89 -4.83 -13.88
N THR A 83 0.55 -5.34 -12.71
CA THR A 83 1.36 -5.17 -11.50
C THR A 83 2.61 -6.05 -11.51
N ASN A 84 3.56 -5.79 -10.58
CA ASN A 84 4.81 -6.56 -10.42
C ASN A 84 5.87 -6.26 -11.49
N VAL A 85 6.02 -5.02 -11.88
CA VAL A 85 7.07 -4.60 -12.83
C VAL A 85 8.40 -4.39 -12.09
N PRO A 86 9.51 -4.99 -12.53
CA PRO A 86 10.79 -4.89 -11.83
C PRO A 86 11.43 -3.51 -12.02
N GLY A 87 11.38 -2.69 -10.96
CA GLY A 87 12.08 -1.42 -10.90
C GLY A 87 11.23 -0.19 -11.21
N SER A 88 11.78 0.98 -10.89
CA SER A 88 11.11 2.26 -11.01
C SER A 88 11.02 2.74 -12.46
N GLN A 89 12.11 2.66 -13.22
CA GLN A 89 12.14 3.13 -14.60
C GLN A 89 11.19 2.36 -15.51
N PRO A 90 11.15 1.01 -15.53
CA PRO A 90 10.17 0.29 -16.35
C PRO A 90 8.72 0.62 -15.98
N ALA A 91 8.39 0.79 -14.69
CA ALA A 91 7.04 1.20 -14.29
C ALA A 91 6.71 2.63 -14.78
N ARG A 92 7.67 3.55 -14.74
CA ARG A 92 7.54 4.91 -15.27
C ARG A 92 7.29 4.90 -16.77
N GLU A 93 8.05 4.13 -17.53
CA GLU A 93 7.93 4.02 -18.98
C GLU A 93 6.54 3.55 -19.42
N LEU A 94 5.91 2.64 -18.68
CA LEU A 94 4.55 2.19 -18.95
C LEU A 94 3.54 3.35 -18.86
N LEU A 95 3.71 4.29 -17.95
CA LEU A 95 2.85 5.48 -17.81
C LEU A 95 3.10 6.47 -18.94
N VAL A 96 4.36 6.82 -19.17
CA VAL A 96 4.74 7.82 -20.19
C VAL A 96 4.37 7.36 -21.61
N SER A 97 4.46 6.06 -21.87
CA SER A 97 4.06 5.47 -23.16
C SER A 97 2.55 5.18 -23.29
N ASN A 98 1.75 5.50 -22.27
CA ASN A 98 0.33 5.12 -22.18
C ASN A 98 0.04 3.61 -22.23
N ALA A 99 1.03 2.77 -21.97
CA ALA A 99 0.82 1.31 -21.82
C ALA A 99 0.17 0.96 -20.47
N ALA A 100 0.28 1.83 -19.48
CA ALA A 100 -0.48 1.80 -18.24
C ALA A 100 -1.09 3.17 -17.94
N ASN A 101 -2.20 3.19 -17.21
CA ASN A 101 -2.95 4.40 -16.91
C ASN A 101 -2.82 4.84 -15.44
N MET A 102 -2.45 3.91 -14.55
CA MET A 102 -2.37 4.17 -13.12
C MET A 102 -1.23 3.42 -12.45
N VAL A 103 -0.52 4.11 -11.55
CA VAL A 103 0.47 3.56 -10.63
C VAL A 103 0.41 4.32 -9.30
N TRP A 104 0.73 3.65 -8.21
CA TRP A 104 1.12 4.34 -6.98
C TRP A 104 2.59 4.71 -7.07
N GLU A 105 2.89 6.00 -6.84
CA GLU A 105 4.27 6.48 -6.96
C GLU A 105 4.66 7.36 -5.78
N TYR A 106 5.96 7.49 -5.54
CA TYR A 106 6.54 8.26 -4.45
C TYR A 106 7.07 9.58 -4.97
N THR A 107 6.69 10.67 -4.31
CA THR A 107 7.12 12.02 -4.72
C THR A 107 8.64 12.19 -4.69
N GLY A 108 9.34 11.54 -3.76
CA GLY A 108 10.81 11.55 -3.71
C GLY A 108 11.43 10.84 -4.92
N THR A 109 10.94 9.67 -5.30
CA THR A 109 11.41 8.95 -6.49
C THR A 109 11.14 9.75 -7.75
N ALA A 110 9.93 10.31 -7.88
CA ALA A 110 9.59 11.12 -9.04
C ALA A 110 10.51 12.33 -9.17
N TRP A 111 10.69 13.07 -8.10
CA TRP A 111 11.51 14.28 -8.08
C TRP A 111 12.98 14.03 -8.40
N LEU A 112 13.59 13.10 -7.67
CA LEU A 112 15.04 12.85 -7.80
C LEU A 112 15.38 11.96 -8.99
N THR A 113 14.56 10.94 -9.28
CA THR A 113 14.91 9.91 -10.27
C THR A 113 14.34 10.19 -11.66
N TYR A 114 13.08 10.64 -11.73
CA TYR A 114 12.42 10.84 -13.04
C TYR A 114 12.58 12.26 -13.56
N LEU A 115 12.52 13.25 -12.67
CA LEU A 115 12.63 14.66 -13.03
C LEU A 115 14.08 15.18 -12.93
N GLY A 116 15.00 14.39 -12.33
CA GLY A 116 16.44 14.64 -12.38
C GLY A 116 16.95 15.72 -11.41
N HIS A 117 16.18 16.04 -10.38
CA HIS A 117 16.63 17.00 -9.36
C HIS A 117 17.62 16.36 -8.38
N GLU A 118 18.56 17.14 -7.86
CA GLU A 118 19.59 16.67 -6.91
C GLU A 118 19.11 16.75 -5.46
N GLU A 119 18.28 17.74 -5.13
CA GLU A 119 17.84 18.03 -3.77
C GLU A 119 16.32 17.90 -3.64
N PRO A 120 15.80 17.33 -2.54
CA PRO A 120 14.38 17.25 -2.29
C PRO A 120 13.79 18.62 -1.95
N VAL A 121 12.52 18.84 -2.27
CA VAL A 121 11.79 20.02 -1.81
C VAL A 121 11.40 19.83 -0.34
N PRO A 122 11.75 20.75 0.57
CA PRO A 122 11.39 20.62 1.98
C PRO A 122 9.87 20.65 2.21
N GLY A 123 9.36 19.63 2.88
CA GLY A 123 7.94 19.51 3.23
C GLY A 123 7.14 18.68 2.23
N ALA A 124 6.38 17.71 2.74
CA ALA A 124 5.66 16.72 1.92
C ALA A 124 4.66 17.33 0.93
N GLU A 125 3.93 18.35 1.36
CA GLU A 125 2.96 19.04 0.50
C GLU A 125 3.66 19.85 -0.59
N ALA A 126 4.74 20.57 -0.26
CA ALA A 126 5.52 21.33 -1.23
C ALA A 126 6.18 20.41 -2.24
N GLN A 127 6.76 19.28 -1.79
CA GLN A 127 7.34 18.26 -2.65
C GLN A 127 6.29 17.68 -3.62
N TRP A 128 5.11 17.33 -3.12
CA TRP A 128 4.02 16.84 -3.97
C TRP A 128 3.57 17.87 -5.01
N LYS A 129 3.38 19.14 -4.62
CA LYS A 129 3.02 20.21 -5.57
C LYS A 129 4.06 20.39 -6.66
N ALA A 130 5.35 20.41 -6.29
CA ALA A 130 6.44 20.55 -7.23
C ALA A 130 6.45 19.40 -8.26
N VAL A 131 6.34 18.17 -7.81
CA VAL A 131 6.26 16.99 -8.68
C VAL A 131 5.04 17.06 -9.59
N ARG A 132 3.86 17.33 -9.04
CA ARG A 132 2.60 17.44 -9.81
C ARG A 132 2.72 18.46 -10.94
N ASP A 133 3.21 19.64 -10.63
CA ASP A 133 3.26 20.77 -11.57
C ASP A 133 4.32 20.56 -12.65
N GLU A 134 5.42 19.91 -12.33
CA GLU A 134 6.47 19.63 -13.29
C GLU A 134 6.11 18.41 -14.15
N ASP A 135 5.58 17.36 -13.58
CA ASP A 135 5.26 16.12 -14.28
C ASP A 135 4.02 16.23 -15.19
N ALA A 136 3.20 17.25 -14.95
CA ALA A 136 2.12 17.61 -15.86
C ALA A 136 2.63 17.90 -17.27
N LYS A 137 3.87 18.38 -17.41
CA LYS A 137 4.52 18.63 -18.71
C LYS A 137 4.81 17.32 -19.45
N ASN A 138 4.91 16.22 -18.74
CA ASN A 138 5.07 14.86 -19.26
C ASN A 138 3.73 14.18 -19.54
N GLY A 139 2.60 14.88 -19.39
CA GLY A 139 1.26 14.35 -19.59
C GLY A 139 0.75 13.49 -18.42
N LEU A 140 1.39 13.56 -17.25
CA LEU A 140 1.02 12.77 -16.09
C LEU A 140 0.29 13.60 -15.03
N TYR A 141 -0.79 13.07 -14.52
CA TYR A 141 -1.58 13.68 -13.46
C TYR A 141 -1.27 13.04 -12.10
N TRP A 142 -0.92 13.85 -11.12
CA TRP A 142 -0.72 13.41 -9.75
C TRP A 142 -1.96 13.69 -8.91
N GLY A 143 -2.60 12.64 -8.45
CA GLY A 143 -3.71 12.73 -7.51
C GLY A 143 -3.30 13.27 -6.13
N ALA A 144 -4.26 13.40 -5.22
CA ALA A 144 -3.97 13.80 -3.85
C ALA A 144 -3.03 12.79 -3.18
N PRO A 145 -2.07 13.25 -2.37
CA PRO A 145 -1.15 12.36 -1.68
C PRO A 145 -1.90 11.51 -0.64
N ALA A 146 -1.57 10.22 -0.59
CA ALA A 146 -2.02 9.37 0.50
C ALA A 146 -1.33 9.80 1.83
N PRO A 147 -1.98 9.63 2.98
CA PRO A 147 -1.40 9.92 4.29
C PRO A 147 -0.39 8.83 4.69
N LEU A 148 0.56 8.55 3.82
CA LEU A 148 1.57 7.52 3.95
C LEU A 148 2.95 8.13 3.72
N ASN A 149 3.93 7.73 4.54
CA ASN A 149 5.32 8.10 4.37
C ASN A 149 6.18 6.84 4.31
N ASN A 150 6.84 6.64 3.16
CA ASN A 150 7.76 5.52 2.92
C ASN A 150 9.22 6.00 2.86
N THR A 151 9.59 6.92 3.72
CA THR A 151 10.98 7.40 3.82
C THR A 151 11.84 6.40 4.58
N TYR A 152 13.03 6.09 4.04
CA TYR A 152 14.04 5.32 4.76
C TYR A 152 14.57 6.11 5.96
N ALA A 153 14.70 5.45 7.10
CA ALA A 153 15.31 6.01 8.30
C ALA A 153 16.40 5.05 8.82
N TRP A 154 17.54 5.58 9.23
CA TRP A 154 18.56 4.83 9.96
C TRP A 154 18.12 4.68 11.42
N ARG A 155 18.28 3.48 11.99
CA ARG A 155 18.10 3.19 13.41
C ARG A 155 19.44 2.83 14.03
#